data_5cef3e6f544acab4f261fbbec6099c9b
#
_entry.id   5cef3e6f544acab4f261fbbec6099c9b
#
_cell.length_a   1.000
_cell.length_b   1.000
_cell.length_c   1.000
_cell.angle_alpha   90.00
_cell.angle_beta   90.00
_cell.angle_gamma   90.00
#
_symmetry.space_group_name_H-M   'P 1'
#
loop_
_entity.id
_entity.type
_entity.pdbx_description
1 polymer ?
#
loop_
_entity_poly.entity_id
_entity_poly.type
_entity_poly.pdbx_seq_one_letter_code
_entity_poly.pdbx_strand_id
1 'polypeptide(L)'
;AHTAVNRISGEKPDAVGQDLDIIGGIDMVNADVFGTGYDYIALGHIHNPQNISDRIRYSGSPLPVSFDEDFHHSVSIVTIGAHGDTPEVETIDIDNAMPVITIPEQDGTRRSDVKSLKWDEAYEAFKKMDPEKACYVRLNVTDDGTIPVEAKDKAAKVPEQCHLKAKFCLINRVKKVNDQDINSSGKINISTAELGKMGPYSVAELYLKETGQEGIDENILALLKETIDEVMNPEKHD
;
A
#
# COMPACT_ATOMS: atom_id res chain seq x y z
N ALA A 1 19.83 -6.19 5.50
CA ALA A 1 19.64 -5.57 4.18
C ALA A 1 18.26 -4.90 4.11
N HIS A 2 18.08 -3.90 3.25
CA HIS A 2 16.79 -3.23 3.01
C HIS A 2 16.43 -3.41 1.55
N THR A 3 15.67 -4.48 1.24
CA THR A 3 15.33 -4.89 -0.13
C THR A 3 14.15 -5.85 -0.13
N ALA A 4 13.43 -5.93 -1.25
CA ALA A 4 12.45 -6.98 -1.48
C ALA A 4 13.16 -8.27 -1.90
N VAL A 5 12.83 -9.39 -1.26
CA VAL A 5 13.48 -10.69 -1.49
C VAL A 5 12.43 -11.74 -1.83
N ASN A 6 12.63 -12.43 -2.94
CA ASN A 6 11.84 -13.61 -3.31
C ASN A 6 12.21 -14.79 -2.41
N ARG A 7 11.22 -15.61 -2.05
CA ARG A 7 11.46 -16.90 -1.40
C ARG A 7 12.27 -17.80 -2.33
N ILE A 8 13.02 -18.73 -1.72
CA ILE A 8 13.75 -19.76 -2.45
C ILE A 8 12.76 -20.51 -3.34
N SER A 9 13.10 -20.65 -4.63
CA SER A 9 12.24 -21.27 -5.65
C SER A 9 11.83 -22.69 -5.23
N GLY A 10 10.54 -22.91 -4.96
CA GLY A 10 9.98 -24.22 -4.68
C GLY A 10 8.99 -24.30 -3.51
N GLU A 11 8.97 -23.36 -2.58
CA GLU A 11 7.98 -23.34 -1.50
C GLU A 11 6.81 -22.43 -1.86
N LYS A 12 5.60 -23.02 -1.85
CA LYS A 12 4.37 -22.22 -1.95
C LYS A 12 4.26 -21.32 -0.72
N PRO A 13 3.87 -20.05 -0.85
CA PRO A 13 3.62 -19.22 0.29
C PRO A 13 2.48 -19.83 1.09
N ASP A 14 2.71 -20.06 2.39
CA ASP A 14 1.64 -20.30 3.33
C ASP A 14 0.69 -19.10 3.27
N ALA A 15 -0.57 -19.41 3.06
CA ALA A 15 -1.62 -18.49 2.68
C ALA A 15 -1.82 -17.36 3.70
N VAL A 16 -1.17 -16.21 3.48
CA VAL A 16 -1.72 -14.90 3.83
C VAL A 16 -1.40 -13.95 2.68
N GLY A 17 -2.42 -13.74 1.86
CA GLY A 17 -2.42 -13.06 0.60
C GLY A 17 -1.79 -11.67 0.57
N GLN A 18 -0.57 -11.62 0.16
CA GLN A 18 -0.05 -10.51 -0.62
C GLN A 18 0.76 -11.11 -1.75
N ASP A 19 0.28 -10.90 -2.98
CA ASP A 19 1.07 -11.13 -4.18
C ASP A 19 2.33 -10.26 -4.07
N LEU A 20 3.42 -10.85 -3.60
CA LEU A 20 4.71 -10.18 -3.47
C LEU A 20 5.36 -9.91 -4.85
N ASP A 21 4.67 -10.25 -5.93
CA ASP A 21 5.27 -10.22 -7.26
C ASP A 21 5.58 -8.82 -7.78
N ILE A 22 4.95 -7.75 -7.25
CA ILE A 22 5.34 -6.37 -7.61
C ILE A 22 4.91 -5.42 -6.49
N ILE A 23 5.77 -5.14 -5.53
CA ILE A 23 5.62 -3.97 -4.66
C ILE A 23 6.42 -2.83 -5.26
N GLY A 24 5.76 -1.91 -5.95
CA GLY A 24 6.31 -0.59 -6.28
C GLY A 24 7.42 -0.55 -7.33
N GLY A 25 7.50 -1.52 -8.27
CA GLY A 25 8.49 -1.47 -9.34
C GLY A 25 9.95 -1.71 -8.91
N ILE A 26 10.17 -2.23 -7.72
CA ILE A 26 11.50 -2.60 -7.23
C ILE A 26 11.79 -4.03 -7.67
N ASP A 27 12.92 -4.22 -8.35
CA ASP A 27 13.41 -5.56 -8.70
C ASP A 27 13.58 -6.38 -7.42
N MET A 28 12.92 -7.54 -7.37
CA MET A 28 13.07 -8.47 -6.26
C MET A 28 14.40 -9.21 -6.37
N VAL A 29 15.10 -9.28 -5.26
CA VAL A 29 16.37 -10.02 -5.16
C VAL A 29 16.06 -11.48 -4.77
N ASN A 30 16.68 -12.44 -5.45
CA ASN A 30 16.57 -13.83 -5.04
C ASN A 30 17.32 -14.06 -3.72
N ALA A 31 16.74 -14.81 -2.78
CA ALA A 31 17.37 -15.15 -1.50
C ALA A 31 18.74 -15.85 -1.67
N ASP A 32 18.95 -16.57 -2.77
CA ASP A 32 20.20 -17.28 -3.08
C ASP A 32 21.42 -16.36 -3.22
N VAL A 33 21.21 -15.04 -3.52
CA VAL A 33 22.34 -14.08 -3.62
C VAL A 33 23.05 -13.87 -2.29
N PHE A 34 22.40 -14.14 -1.17
CA PHE A 34 23.03 -14.00 0.14
C PHE A 34 24.01 -15.13 0.46
N GLY A 35 23.97 -16.25 -0.31
CA GLY A 35 24.82 -17.40 -0.08
C GLY A 35 24.58 -18.09 1.28
N THR A 36 25.52 -18.92 1.68
CA THR A 36 25.41 -19.76 2.91
C THR A 36 26.39 -19.36 4.01
N GLY A 37 27.14 -18.27 3.84
CA GLY A 37 28.20 -17.87 4.77
C GLY A 37 27.73 -17.05 5.98
N TYR A 38 26.43 -16.79 6.11
CA TYR A 38 25.85 -16.01 7.21
C TYR A 38 24.96 -16.87 8.10
N ASP A 39 25.09 -16.74 9.41
CA ASP A 39 24.24 -17.44 10.37
C ASP A 39 22.85 -16.81 10.47
N TYR A 40 22.72 -15.50 10.21
CA TYR A 40 21.45 -14.80 10.15
C TYR A 40 21.50 -13.59 9.22
N ILE A 41 20.39 -13.37 8.50
CA ILE A 41 20.20 -12.25 7.58
C ILE A 41 18.93 -11.50 7.98
N ALA A 42 19.12 -10.34 8.60
CA ALA A 42 18.04 -9.43 8.94
C ALA A 42 17.68 -8.57 7.72
N LEU A 43 16.41 -8.63 7.31
CA LEU A 43 15.85 -7.83 6.23
C LEU A 43 14.94 -6.73 6.77
N GLY A 44 14.97 -5.58 6.11
CA GLY A 44 13.99 -4.51 6.22
C GLY A 44 13.31 -4.29 4.87
N HIS A 45 12.40 -3.35 4.76
CA HIS A 45 11.56 -2.96 3.64
C HIS A 45 10.12 -3.51 3.75
N ILE A 46 9.92 -4.78 3.98
CA ILE A 46 8.58 -5.34 4.19
C ILE A 46 8.17 -5.14 5.64
N HIS A 47 7.02 -4.51 5.85
CA HIS A 47 6.51 -4.14 7.18
C HIS A 47 5.88 -5.32 7.92
N ASN A 48 5.35 -6.30 7.19
CA ASN A 48 4.80 -7.51 7.78
C ASN A 48 5.93 -8.45 8.21
N PRO A 49 6.07 -8.78 9.52
CA PRO A 49 7.11 -9.68 10.01
C PRO A 49 6.94 -11.08 9.41
N GLN A 50 7.96 -11.57 8.73
CA GLN A 50 7.90 -12.86 8.05
C GLN A 50 9.28 -13.51 7.84
N ASN A 51 9.32 -14.83 7.84
CA ASN A 51 10.50 -15.60 7.49
C ASN A 51 10.54 -15.85 5.98
N ILE A 52 11.69 -15.65 5.35
CA ILE A 52 11.99 -16.11 3.99
C ILE A 52 12.59 -17.51 4.06
N SER A 53 13.42 -17.77 5.07
CA SER A 53 13.96 -19.07 5.44
C SER A 53 14.26 -19.09 6.94
N ASP A 54 14.78 -20.20 7.46
CA ASP A 54 15.17 -20.32 8.88
C ASP A 54 16.23 -19.26 9.29
N ARG A 55 16.98 -18.72 8.33
CA ARG A 55 18.09 -17.76 8.56
C ARG A 55 17.84 -16.38 7.99
N ILE A 56 16.76 -16.19 7.22
CA ILE A 56 16.46 -14.94 6.53
C ILE A 56 15.07 -14.47 6.96
N ARG A 57 15.00 -13.29 7.57
CA ARG A 57 13.74 -12.78 8.13
C ARG A 57 13.59 -11.29 7.94
N TYR A 58 12.36 -10.86 7.61
CA TYR A 58 11.91 -9.50 7.80
C TYR A 58 11.43 -9.33 9.23
N SER A 59 12.01 -8.38 9.97
CA SER A 59 11.54 -8.05 11.33
C SER A 59 10.16 -7.39 11.35
N GLY A 60 9.74 -6.83 10.20
CA GLY A 60 8.56 -5.99 10.11
C GLY A 60 8.80 -4.57 10.63
N SER A 61 7.72 -3.81 10.77
CA SER A 61 7.72 -2.49 11.41
C SER A 61 7.21 -2.60 12.85
N PRO A 62 7.82 -1.88 13.82
CA PRO A 62 7.36 -1.90 15.21
C PRO A 62 6.04 -1.16 15.43
N LEU A 63 5.65 -0.29 14.50
CA LEU A 63 4.44 0.51 14.53
C LEU A 63 3.81 0.54 13.14
N PRO A 64 2.48 0.74 13.03
CA PRO A 64 1.82 0.86 11.74
C PRO A 64 2.29 2.12 11.00
N VAL A 65 2.63 1.97 9.74
CA VAL A 65 3.00 3.04 8.82
C VAL A 65 1.94 3.27 7.74
N SER A 66 0.96 2.37 7.65
CA SER A 66 -0.19 2.47 6.74
C SER A 66 -1.48 2.09 7.45
N PHE A 67 -2.61 2.62 6.96
CA PHE A 67 -3.94 2.24 7.40
C PHE A 67 -4.41 0.89 6.83
N ASP A 68 -3.66 0.30 5.93
CA ASP A 68 -3.98 -0.96 5.26
C ASP A 68 -3.20 -2.15 5.84
N GLU A 69 -2.50 -1.94 6.95
CA GLU A 69 -1.78 -2.97 7.68
C GLU A 69 -2.71 -3.63 8.69
N ASP A 70 -2.94 -4.94 8.52
CA ASP A 70 -3.86 -5.77 9.31
C ASP A 70 -3.14 -6.85 10.16
N PHE A 71 -1.82 -6.72 10.29
CA PHE A 71 -0.97 -7.63 11.03
C PHE A 71 -0.48 -7.03 12.36
N HIS A 72 0.00 -7.90 13.27
CA HIS A 72 0.59 -7.49 14.53
C HIS A 72 1.98 -6.89 14.33
N HIS A 73 2.18 -5.71 14.90
CA HIS A 73 3.48 -5.05 14.90
C HIS A 73 4.36 -5.58 16.02
N SER A 74 5.61 -5.87 15.70
CA SER A 74 6.51 -6.55 16.63
C SER A 74 7.96 -6.19 16.38
N VAL A 75 8.80 -6.58 17.33
CA VAL A 75 10.26 -6.65 17.17
C VAL A 75 10.71 -8.10 17.32
N SER A 76 11.87 -8.41 16.72
CA SER A 76 12.45 -9.75 16.81
C SER A 76 13.73 -9.72 17.63
N ILE A 77 13.82 -10.60 18.65
CA ILE A 77 15.07 -10.91 19.35
C ILE A 77 15.64 -12.16 18.67
N VAL A 78 16.89 -12.07 18.24
CA VAL A 78 17.57 -13.17 17.55
C VAL A 78 18.77 -13.61 18.37
N THR A 79 18.77 -14.89 18.77
CA THR A 79 19.89 -15.52 19.47
C THR A 79 20.67 -16.37 18.47
N ILE A 80 21.94 -16.07 18.29
CA ILE A 80 22.86 -16.80 17.40
C ILE A 80 23.81 -17.62 18.26
N GLY A 81 23.82 -18.93 18.03
CA GLY A 81 24.72 -19.89 18.68
C GLY A 81 26.09 -19.96 18.01
N ALA A 82 26.65 -21.17 17.90
CA ALA A 82 27.86 -21.40 17.17
C ALA A 82 27.65 -21.21 15.66
N HIS A 83 28.75 -20.94 14.91
CA HIS A 83 28.65 -20.82 13.46
C HIS A 83 28.09 -22.12 12.84
N GLY A 84 27.06 -21.94 12.03
CA GLY A 84 26.33 -23.04 11.41
C GLY A 84 25.06 -23.44 12.14
N ASP A 85 24.86 -23.03 13.40
CA ASP A 85 23.61 -23.29 14.12
C ASP A 85 22.44 -22.50 13.52
N THR A 86 21.23 -23.04 13.64
CA THR A 86 20.02 -22.30 13.29
C THR A 86 19.72 -21.26 14.36
N PRO A 87 19.53 -20.00 14.01
CA PRO A 87 19.22 -18.94 14.99
C PRO A 87 17.85 -19.15 15.61
N GLU A 88 17.72 -18.84 16.89
CA GLU A 88 16.45 -18.77 17.59
C GLU A 88 15.87 -17.36 17.43
N VAL A 89 14.59 -17.26 17.04
CA VAL A 89 13.90 -15.99 16.85
C VAL A 89 12.70 -15.93 17.78
N GLU A 90 12.73 -15.00 18.71
CA GLU A 90 11.59 -14.63 19.55
C GLU A 90 10.96 -13.35 19.00
N THR A 91 9.63 -13.35 18.84
CA THR A 91 8.87 -12.19 18.41
C THR A 91 8.17 -11.58 19.62
N ILE A 92 8.38 -10.28 19.83
CA ILE A 92 7.75 -9.51 20.91
C ILE A 92 6.78 -8.52 20.27
N ASP A 93 5.50 -8.68 20.56
CA ASP A 93 4.46 -7.78 20.10
C ASP A 93 4.60 -6.40 20.76
N ILE A 94 4.34 -5.36 20.01
CA ILE A 94 4.40 -3.98 20.48
C ILE A 94 2.98 -3.44 20.62
N ASP A 95 2.62 -3.08 21.85
CA ASP A 95 1.38 -2.36 22.12
C ASP A 95 1.45 -0.95 21.52
N ASN A 96 0.54 -0.68 20.59
CA ASN A 96 0.48 0.60 19.92
C ASN A 96 -0.41 1.59 20.67
N ALA A 97 0.21 2.59 21.33
CA ALA A 97 -0.51 3.64 22.05
C ALA A 97 -1.34 4.55 21.13
N MET A 98 -1.07 4.56 19.82
CA MET A 98 -1.75 5.37 18.81
C MET A 98 -2.12 4.50 17.60
N PRO A 99 -3.07 3.56 17.72
CA PRO A 99 -3.47 2.70 16.61
C PRO A 99 -4.05 3.50 15.44
N VAL A 100 -3.95 2.95 14.24
CA VAL A 100 -4.62 3.49 13.05
C VAL A 100 -6.03 2.92 12.95
N ILE A 101 -7.01 3.77 12.69
CA ILE A 101 -8.42 3.39 12.61
C ILE A 101 -9.02 3.95 11.32
N THR A 102 -9.77 3.12 10.61
CA THR A 102 -10.54 3.55 9.44
C THR A 102 -12.04 3.60 9.78
N ILE A 103 -12.70 4.68 9.39
CA ILE A 103 -14.16 4.83 9.49
C ILE A 103 -14.75 4.76 8.08
N PRO A 104 -15.69 3.82 7.82
CA PRO A 104 -16.15 2.73 8.70
C PRO A 104 -15.07 1.66 8.92
N GLU A 105 -15.24 0.87 9.98
CA GLU A 105 -14.38 -0.26 10.29
C GLU A 105 -14.32 -1.24 9.10
N GLN A 106 -13.12 -1.69 8.76
CA GLN A 106 -12.86 -2.61 7.68
C GLN A 106 -12.78 -4.04 8.21
N ASP A 107 -13.24 -5.01 7.45
CA ASP A 107 -13.27 -6.43 7.86
C ASP A 107 -11.95 -7.16 7.59
N GLY A 108 -10.85 -6.47 7.40
CA GLY A 108 -9.53 -7.07 7.10
C GLY A 108 -9.44 -7.72 5.72
N THR A 109 -10.40 -7.46 4.83
CA THR A 109 -10.50 -8.13 3.54
C THR A 109 -10.17 -7.21 2.37
N ARG A 110 -9.70 -7.82 1.34
CA ARG A 110 -9.37 -7.44 -0.05
C ARG A 110 -9.69 -6.00 -0.44
N ARG A 111 -8.77 -5.38 -1.16
CA ARG A 111 -8.94 -4.03 -1.76
C ARG A 111 -10.23 -3.85 -2.57
N SER A 112 -10.85 -4.93 -3.04
CA SER A 112 -12.13 -4.91 -3.79
C SER A 112 -13.34 -4.56 -2.92
N ASP A 113 -13.28 -4.80 -1.62
CA ASP A 113 -14.46 -4.75 -0.73
C ASP A 113 -14.33 -3.65 0.33
N VAL A 114 -13.62 -2.58 -0.01
CA VAL A 114 -13.41 -1.44 0.89
C VAL A 114 -14.76 -0.81 1.26
N LYS A 115 -15.12 -0.88 2.53
CA LYS A 115 -16.31 -0.21 3.05
C LYS A 115 -16.10 1.30 3.08
N SER A 116 -17.12 2.03 2.64
CA SER A 116 -17.16 3.49 2.68
C SER A 116 -18.54 4.00 3.08
N LEU A 117 -18.58 5.19 3.64
CA LEU A 117 -19.80 5.92 4.00
C LEU A 117 -19.94 7.17 3.12
N LYS A 118 -21.13 7.74 3.03
CA LYS A 118 -21.28 9.10 2.52
C LYS A 118 -20.57 10.09 3.44
N TRP A 119 -20.19 11.23 2.90
CA TRP A 119 -19.45 12.24 3.67
C TRP A 119 -20.11 12.56 5.01
N ASP A 120 -21.39 12.90 5.02
CA ASP A 120 -22.08 13.30 6.25
C ASP A 120 -22.12 12.19 7.30
N GLU A 121 -22.29 10.94 6.87
CA GLU A 121 -22.28 9.76 7.76
C GLU A 121 -20.90 9.53 8.36
N ALA A 122 -19.83 9.59 7.54
CA ALA A 122 -18.44 9.42 7.99
C ALA A 122 -18.03 10.54 8.97
N TYR A 123 -18.41 11.78 8.65
CA TYR A 123 -18.15 12.95 9.47
C TYR A 123 -18.86 12.87 10.84
N GLU A 124 -20.14 12.49 10.88
CA GLU A 124 -20.86 12.30 12.12
C GLU A 124 -20.37 11.09 12.93
N ALA A 125 -19.94 10.02 12.27
CA ALA A 125 -19.32 8.88 12.94
C ALA A 125 -17.99 9.27 13.60
N PHE A 126 -17.18 10.09 12.94
CA PHE A 126 -15.94 10.60 13.50
C PHE A 126 -16.19 11.49 14.74
N LYS A 127 -17.15 12.38 14.69
CA LYS A 127 -17.54 13.25 15.83
C LYS A 127 -18.02 12.46 17.06
N LYS A 128 -18.59 11.29 16.84
CA LYS A 128 -19.14 10.41 17.89
C LYS A 128 -18.15 9.39 18.43
N MET A 129 -16.88 9.46 18.02
CA MET A 129 -15.86 8.57 18.58
C MET A 129 -15.69 8.78 20.08
N ASP A 130 -15.22 7.73 20.75
CA ASP A 130 -14.83 7.81 22.16
C ASP A 130 -13.73 8.89 22.33
N PRO A 131 -13.99 9.94 23.11
CA PRO A 131 -13.05 11.04 23.32
C PRO A 131 -11.71 10.59 23.93
N GLU A 132 -11.72 9.53 24.73
CA GLU A 132 -10.54 9.00 25.40
C GLU A 132 -9.67 8.12 24.51
N LYS A 133 -10.19 7.68 23.34
CA LYS A 133 -9.48 6.80 22.43
C LYS A 133 -8.43 7.57 21.62
N ALA A 134 -7.16 7.46 22.01
CA ALA A 134 -6.04 7.99 21.26
C ALA A 134 -5.76 7.11 20.03
N CYS A 135 -5.86 7.69 18.83
CA CYS A 135 -5.65 6.97 17.56
C CYS A 135 -5.44 7.93 16.39
N TYR A 136 -4.94 7.40 15.28
CA TYR A 136 -4.96 8.09 13.99
C TYR A 136 -6.18 7.64 13.19
N VAL A 137 -6.88 8.58 12.53
CA VAL A 137 -8.15 8.29 11.85
C VAL A 137 -8.07 8.58 10.37
N ARG A 138 -8.47 7.59 9.56
CA ARG A 138 -8.78 7.70 8.14
C ARG A 138 -10.29 7.61 7.94
N LEU A 139 -10.86 8.49 7.12
CA LEU A 139 -12.25 8.40 6.70
C LEU A 139 -12.32 7.81 5.28
N ASN A 140 -12.95 6.65 5.13
CA ASN A 140 -13.29 6.10 3.81
C ASN A 140 -14.63 6.67 3.37
N VAL A 141 -14.61 7.57 2.41
CA VAL A 141 -15.79 8.28 1.92
C VAL A 141 -16.11 7.86 0.50
N THR A 142 -17.37 7.52 0.24
CA THR A 142 -17.84 7.20 -1.11
C THR A 142 -17.67 8.42 -2.02
N ASP A 143 -16.99 8.23 -3.14
CA ASP A 143 -16.76 9.27 -4.14
C ASP A 143 -17.97 9.33 -5.09
N ASP A 144 -19.02 10.01 -4.66
CA ASP A 144 -20.29 10.19 -5.37
C ASP A 144 -20.53 11.65 -5.81
N GLY A 145 -19.48 12.47 -5.77
CA GLY A 145 -19.54 13.90 -6.08
C GLY A 145 -20.13 14.79 -4.99
N THR A 146 -20.52 14.21 -3.83
CA THR A 146 -21.13 14.97 -2.72
C THR A 146 -20.11 15.43 -1.67
N ILE A 147 -18.84 15.06 -1.80
CA ILE A 147 -17.78 15.43 -0.85
C ILE A 147 -17.51 16.93 -0.95
N PRO A 148 -17.72 17.72 0.11
CA PRO A 148 -17.47 19.16 0.08
C PRO A 148 -15.99 19.48 -0.18
N VAL A 149 -15.70 20.60 -0.81
CA VAL A 149 -14.33 21.08 -1.04
C VAL A 149 -13.57 21.22 0.29
N GLU A 150 -14.25 21.70 1.34
CA GLU A 150 -13.68 21.91 2.67
C GLU A 150 -13.72 20.65 3.58
N ALA A 151 -14.04 19.47 3.03
CA ALA A 151 -14.19 18.24 3.79
C ALA A 151 -12.97 17.93 4.68
N LYS A 152 -11.76 18.08 4.12
CA LYS A 152 -10.52 17.87 4.86
C LYS A 152 -10.35 18.82 6.02
N ASP A 153 -10.63 20.10 5.81
CA ASP A 153 -10.51 21.14 6.86
C ASP A 153 -11.57 20.95 7.95
N LYS A 154 -12.78 20.54 7.57
CA LYS A 154 -13.85 20.20 8.53
C LYS A 154 -13.44 19.00 9.38
N ALA A 155 -12.95 17.93 8.77
CA ALA A 155 -12.50 16.75 9.50
C ALA A 155 -11.30 17.05 10.42
N ALA A 156 -10.35 17.87 9.98
CA ALA A 156 -9.19 18.25 10.78
C ALA A 156 -9.55 19.02 12.07
N LYS A 157 -10.70 19.70 12.10
CA LYS A 157 -11.18 20.45 13.27
C LYS A 157 -11.99 19.60 14.26
N VAL A 158 -12.44 18.41 13.87
CA VAL A 158 -13.27 17.54 14.72
C VAL A 158 -12.59 17.19 16.04
N PRO A 159 -11.30 16.79 16.09
CA PRO A 159 -10.65 16.46 17.35
C PRO A 159 -10.70 17.60 18.37
N GLU A 160 -10.45 18.82 17.95
CA GLU A 160 -10.52 20.00 18.82
C GLU A 160 -11.97 20.32 19.24
N GLN A 161 -12.90 20.37 18.29
CA GLN A 161 -14.30 20.70 18.53
C GLN A 161 -15.04 19.70 19.41
N CYS A 162 -14.68 18.42 19.31
CA CYS A 162 -15.30 17.33 20.05
C CYS A 162 -14.43 16.80 21.21
N HIS A 163 -13.32 17.49 21.51
CA HIS A 163 -12.36 17.09 22.57
C HIS A 163 -11.87 15.66 22.47
N LEU A 164 -11.60 15.19 21.23
CA LEU A 164 -11.12 13.82 20.98
C LEU A 164 -9.60 13.74 21.13
N LYS A 165 -9.11 12.65 21.72
CA LYS A 165 -7.68 12.27 21.69
C LYS A 165 -7.28 11.72 20.31
N ALA A 166 -8.23 11.35 19.47
CA ALA A 166 -8.02 10.93 18.10
C ALA A 166 -7.43 12.07 17.25
N LYS A 167 -6.60 11.69 16.26
CA LYS A 167 -6.02 12.62 15.27
C LYS A 167 -6.50 12.26 13.87
N PHE A 168 -7.08 13.22 13.19
CA PHE A 168 -7.45 13.07 11.79
C PHE A 168 -6.19 13.02 10.90
N CYS A 169 -6.14 12.07 9.95
CA CYS A 169 -5.05 11.95 8.99
C CYS A 169 -5.48 12.27 7.57
N LEU A 170 -6.47 11.54 7.05
CA LEU A 170 -6.84 11.71 5.64
C LEU A 170 -8.28 11.24 5.35
N ILE A 171 -8.78 11.70 4.20
CA ILE A 171 -9.97 11.16 3.55
C ILE A 171 -9.51 10.29 2.39
N ASN A 172 -9.90 9.03 2.41
CA ASN A 172 -9.76 8.12 1.30
C ASN A 172 -11.06 8.09 0.51
N ARG A 173 -11.01 8.49 -0.77
CA ARG A 173 -12.16 8.51 -1.67
C ARG A 173 -12.33 7.14 -2.29
N VAL A 174 -13.45 6.48 -1.99
CA VAL A 174 -13.76 5.14 -2.47
C VAL A 174 -14.76 5.23 -3.61
N LYS A 175 -14.33 4.93 -4.82
CA LYS A 175 -15.24 4.81 -5.98
C LYS A 175 -16.03 3.51 -5.83
N LYS A 176 -17.36 3.59 -5.84
CA LYS A 176 -18.20 2.40 -6.00
C LYS A 176 -18.12 1.98 -7.46
N VAL A 177 -17.50 0.85 -7.71
CA VAL A 177 -17.56 0.21 -9.03
C VAL A 177 -18.99 -0.31 -9.20
N ASN A 178 -19.79 0.31 -10.06
CA ASN A 178 -21.07 -0.23 -10.43
C ASN A 178 -20.84 -1.48 -11.28
N ASP A 179 -21.59 -2.56 -11.05
CA ASP A 179 -21.54 -3.78 -11.87
C ASP A 179 -21.74 -3.51 -13.38
N GLN A 180 -22.31 -2.36 -13.74
CA GLN A 180 -22.44 -1.92 -15.13
C GLN A 180 -21.12 -1.39 -15.73
N ASP A 181 -20.20 -0.88 -14.90
CA ASP A 181 -18.89 -0.41 -15.36
C ASP A 181 -17.92 -1.58 -15.61
N ILE A 182 -18.18 -2.75 -15.00
CA ILE A 182 -17.41 -3.99 -15.25
C ILE A 182 -17.65 -4.53 -16.67
N ASN A 183 -18.83 -4.25 -17.24
CA ASN A 183 -19.18 -4.69 -18.59
C ASN A 183 -18.86 -3.66 -19.69
N SER A 184 -18.58 -2.42 -19.34
CA SER A 184 -18.25 -1.35 -20.29
C SER A 184 -16.75 -1.06 -20.38
N SER A 185 -15.97 -1.34 -19.33
CA SER A 185 -14.50 -1.32 -19.42
C SER A 185 -14.08 -2.64 -20.07
N GLY A 186 -13.84 -2.61 -21.36
CA GLY A 186 -13.12 -3.68 -22.04
C GLY A 186 -11.79 -3.87 -21.31
N LYS A 187 -11.74 -4.84 -20.37
CA LYS A 187 -10.51 -5.20 -19.69
C LYS A 187 -9.49 -5.53 -20.76
N ILE A 188 -8.55 -4.63 -20.98
CA ILE A 188 -7.37 -4.93 -21.78
C ILE A 188 -6.60 -5.95 -20.94
N ASN A 189 -6.74 -7.22 -21.29
CA ASN A 189 -5.96 -8.31 -20.70
C ASN A 189 -4.53 -8.24 -21.24
N ILE A 190 -3.76 -7.26 -20.76
CA ILE A 190 -2.33 -7.17 -21.04
C ILE A 190 -1.60 -7.81 -19.86
N SER A 191 -0.81 -8.82 -20.14
CA SER A 191 0.06 -9.42 -19.14
C SER A 191 1.18 -8.46 -18.75
N THR A 192 1.72 -8.60 -17.54
CA THR A 192 2.87 -7.81 -17.04
C THR A 192 4.07 -7.89 -17.98
N ALA A 193 4.25 -9.04 -18.64
CA ALA A 193 5.32 -9.26 -19.63
C ALA A 193 5.09 -8.47 -20.93
N GLU A 194 3.84 -8.22 -21.30
CA GLU A 194 3.50 -7.38 -22.46
C GLU A 194 3.60 -5.90 -22.11
N LEU A 195 3.16 -5.48 -20.91
CA LEU A 195 3.36 -4.12 -20.39
C LEU A 195 4.84 -3.73 -20.35
N GLY A 196 5.71 -4.64 -19.91
CA GLY A 196 7.15 -4.41 -19.86
C GLY A 196 7.82 -4.25 -21.23
N LYS A 197 7.15 -4.66 -22.34
CA LYS A 197 7.61 -4.47 -23.72
C LYS A 197 7.08 -3.19 -24.38
N MET A 198 6.09 -2.54 -23.74
CA MET A 198 5.51 -1.31 -24.26
C MET A 198 6.37 -0.11 -23.88
N GLY A 199 6.50 0.84 -24.80
CA GLY A 199 7.14 2.13 -24.49
C GLY A 199 6.30 2.94 -23.51
N PRO A 200 6.92 3.86 -22.71
CA PRO A 200 6.22 4.66 -21.70
C PRO A 200 5.01 5.42 -22.24
N TYR A 201 5.09 5.93 -23.46
CA TYR A 201 3.97 6.62 -24.11
C TYR A 201 2.77 5.70 -24.35
N SER A 202 3.02 4.49 -24.84
CA SER A 202 1.96 3.51 -25.11
C SER A 202 1.27 3.03 -23.84
N VAL A 203 2.01 2.92 -22.74
CA VAL A 203 1.44 2.59 -21.40
C VAL A 203 0.58 3.74 -20.89
N ALA A 204 1.04 4.98 -21.03
CA ALA A 204 0.28 6.16 -20.64
C ALA A 204 -1.00 6.33 -21.48
N GLU A 205 -0.93 6.15 -22.80
CA GLU A 205 -2.09 6.20 -23.69
C GLU A 205 -3.13 5.13 -23.35
N LEU A 206 -2.67 3.93 -23.03
CA LEU A 206 -3.52 2.83 -22.58
C LEU A 206 -4.24 3.16 -21.27
N TYR A 207 -3.50 3.67 -20.27
CA TYR A 207 -4.04 4.10 -19.00
C TYR A 207 -5.12 5.18 -19.15
N LEU A 208 -4.86 6.16 -20.02
CA LEU A 208 -5.78 7.25 -20.29
C LEU A 208 -7.08 6.75 -20.95
N LYS A 209 -6.99 5.77 -21.86
CA LYS A 209 -8.15 5.11 -22.48
C LYS A 209 -8.97 4.31 -21.46
N GLU A 210 -8.32 3.60 -20.55
CA GLU A 210 -9.02 2.80 -19.52
C GLU A 210 -9.68 3.64 -18.43
N THR A 211 -9.11 4.80 -18.10
CA THR A 211 -9.68 5.69 -17.07
C THR A 211 -10.89 6.48 -17.56
N GLY A 212 -11.37 6.24 -18.80
CA GLY A 212 -12.59 6.85 -19.34
C GLY A 212 -12.49 8.37 -19.53
N GLN A 213 -11.29 8.91 -19.61
CA GLN A 213 -11.07 10.30 -19.98
C GLN A 213 -11.22 10.43 -21.51
N GLU A 214 -12.42 10.17 -22.01
CA GLU A 214 -12.79 10.50 -23.37
C GLU A 214 -12.73 12.04 -23.53
N GLY A 215 -11.83 12.52 -24.40
CA GLY A 215 -11.66 13.94 -24.66
C GLY A 215 -10.42 14.57 -24.05
N ILE A 216 -9.35 13.80 -23.84
CA ILE A 216 -8.06 14.38 -23.50
C ILE A 216 -7.62 15.29 -24.64
N ASP A 217 -7.37 16.56 -24.28
CA ASP A 217 -6.88 17.57 -25.21
C ASP A 217 -5.62 17.05 -25.91
N GLU A 218 -5.59 17.14 -27.24
CA GLU A 218 -4.44 16.74 -28.05
C GLU A 218 -3.15 17.42 -27.58
N ASN A 219 -3.26 18.62 -26.98
CA ASN A 219 -2.13 19.33 -26.37
C ASN A 219 -1.55 18.60 -25.15
N ILE A 220 -2.39 17.93 -24.35
CA ILE A 220 -1.93 17.12 -23.18
C ILE A 220 -1.16 15.90 -23.68
N LEU A 221 -1.65 15.23 -24.70
CA LEU A 221 -0.96 14.08 -25.30
C LEU A 221 0.36 14.50 -25.96
N ALA A 222 0.41 15.65 -26.61
CA ALA A 222 1.63 16.21 -27.21
C ALA A 222 2.66 16.54 -26.11
N LEU A 223 2.24 17.21 -25.03
CA LEU A 223 3.10 17.53 -23.89
C LEU A 223 3.64 16.29 -23.20
N LEU A 224 2.79 15.27 -23.01
CA LEU A 224 3.19 13.98 -22.45
C LEU A 224 4.27 13.30 -23.29
N LYS A 225 4.10 13.32 -24.62
CA LYS A 225 5.08 12.75 -25.55
C LYS A 225 6.40 13.51 -25.50
N GLU A 226 6.34 14.83 -25.53
CA GLU A 226 7.53 15.70 -25.42
C GLU A 226 8.29 15.44 -24.13
N THR A 227 7.59 15.39 -22.97
CA THR A 227 8.19 15.10 -21.67
C THR A 227 8.84 13.71 -21.62
N ILE A 228 8.19 12.68 -22.18
CA ILE A 228 8.76 11.32 -22.23
C ILE A 228 10.01 11.31 -23.14
N ASP A 229 9.95 11.97 -24.30
CA ASP A 229 11.08 12.04 -25.22
C ASP A 229 12.28 12.80 -24.60
N GLU A 230 12.02 13.85 -23.81
CA GLU A 230 13.05 14.61 -23.09
C GLU A 230 13.71 13.76 -22.01
N VAL A 231 12.92 13.04 -21.19
CA VAL A 231 13.44 12.15 -20.14
C VAL A 231 14.22 10.97 -20.70
N MET A 232 13.75 10.41 -21.82
CA MET A 232 14.39 9.23 -22.43
C MET A 232 15.62 9.56 -23.27
N ASN A 233 15.80 10.83 -23.70
CA ASN A 233 16.90 11.28 -24.54
C ASN A 233 17.52 12.59 -24.04
N PRO A 234 18.10 12.61 -22.83
CA PRO A 234 18.60 13.84 -22.19
C PRO A 234 19.75 14.53 -22.99
N GLU A 235 20.43 13.80 -23.89
CA GLU A 235 21.56 14.33 -24.65
C GLU A 235 21.17 15.20 -25.89
N LYS A 236 19.90 15.44 -26.14
CA LYS A 236 19.46 16.22 -27.29
C LYS A 236 19.25 17.72 -27.02
N HIS A 237 19.47 18.16 -25.79
CA HIS A 237 19.19 19.53 -25.34
C HIS A 237 20.40 20.27 -24.73
N ASP A 238 21.65 19.84 -25.04
CA ASP A 238 22.88 20.62 -24.83
C ASP A 238 23.32 21.34 -26.12
#